data_9ce93e6795da44f070d79f256f2e704c
#
_entry.id   9ce93e6795da44f070d79f256f2e704c
#
_cell.length_a   1.000
_cell.length_b   1.000
_cell.length_c   1.000
_cell.angle_alpha   90.00
_cell.angle_beta   90.00
_cell.angle_gamma   90.00
#
_symmetry.space_group_name_H-M   'P 1'
#
loop_
_entity.id
_entity.type
_entity.pdbx_description
1 polymer ?
#
loop_
_entity_poly.entity_id
_entity_poly.type
_entity_poly.pdbx_seq_one_letter_code
_entity_poly.pdbx_strand_id
1 'polypeptide(L)'
;MKKVLVFQGPVSSRSGYGDHCRDLVKSLINMDKYIIKIVDLRWGDCPRNGILEKDNNIKSLIVNPQSITQQPDVFIQVSVPNEFNPIGKYNIGITAGIETDVCAAGWIEGLNRMQLILVPSNHAKRVFESTVFDKVDERTQQKIAEVRCKTPVEVLFEGLNLEVFNKTTDIEHTVEEQMSVVKEKFCFLYCGHWLNGALGHDRKDTGMTIKTFIETFKNNPTSTRPALVMKTSSATFSVTDREMILNNIKRLKKQYGKNCPNIYLLHGDLTDDEMNQMALKINKLPP
;
A
#
# COMPACT_ATOMS: atom_id res chain seq x y z
N MET A 1 -21.06 -29.89 1.81
CA MET A 1 -19.87 -29.60 2.61
C MET A 1 -19.26 -28.31 2.06
N LYS A 2 -18.92 -27.29 2.89
CA LYS A 2 -18.24 -26.07 2.40
C LYS A 2 -16.84 -26.43 1.87
N LYS A 3 -16.43 -25.79 0.79
CA LYS A 3 -15.08 -25.94 0.20
C LYS A 3 -14.04 -25.29 1.11
N VAL A 4 -12.83 -25.82 1.12
CA VAL A 4 -11.69 -25.24 1.87
C VAL A 4 -11.00 -24.21 1.01
N LEU A 5 -10.88 -23.00 1.56
CA LEU A 5 -10.13 -21.88 0.97
C LEU A 5 -8.92 -21.55 1.85
N VAL A 6 -7.74 -21.56 1.24
CA VAL A 6 -6.53 -21.02 1.86
C VAL A 6 -6.24 -19.66 1.25
N PHE A 7 -6.19 -18.66 2.11
CA PHE A 7 -5.79 -17.29 1.79
C PHE A 7 -4.37 -17.04 2.28
N GLN A 8 -3.46 -16.68 1.40
CA GLN A 8 -2.08 -16.36 1.73
C GLN A 8 -1.76 -14.92 1.37
N GLY A 9 -1.37 -14.13 2.35
CA GLY A 9 -1.02 -12.72 2.18
C GLY A 9 -0.62 -12.06 3.49
N PRO A 10 -0.12 -10.82 3.45
CA PRO A 10 0.43 -10.13 4.62
C PRO A 10 -0.65 -9.51 5.52
N VAL A 11 -1.61 -10.31 6.00
CA VAL A 11 -2.78 -9.82 6.77
C VAL A 11 -2.42 -9.08 8.05
N SER A 12 -1.29 -9.41 8.70
CA SER A 12 -0.83 -8.72 9.91
C SER A 12 -0.04 -7.44 9.63
N SER A 13 0.29 -7.15 8.38
CA SER A 13 1.15 -6.02 8.03
C SER A 13 0.42 -4.67 8.10
N ARG A 14 1.11 -3.63 8.60
CA ARG A 14 0.68 -2.22 8.50
C ARG A 14 1.14 -1.66 7.16
N SER A 15 0.49 -2.08 6.09
CA SER A 15 0.79 -1.67 4.71
C SER A 15 -0.47 -1.74 3.86
N GLY A 16 -0.48 -1.09 2.69
CA GLY A 16 -1.60 -1.16 1.75
C GLY A 16 -1.93 -2.60 1.34
N TYR A 17 -0.93 -3.47 1.15
CA TYR A 17 -1.16 -4.91 0.93
C TYR A 17 -1.83 -5.57 2.13
N GLY A 18 -1.45 -5.20 3.36
CA GLY A 18 -2.08 -5.71 4.57
C GLY A 18 -3.52 -5.27 4.71
N ASP A 19 -3.82 -3.99 4.44
CA ASP A 19 -5.16 -3.42 4.47
C ASP A 19 -6.05 -4.14 3.43
N HIS A 20 -5.59 -4.25 2.20
CA HIS A 20 -6.31 -4.96 1.13
C HIS A 20 -6.55 -6.44 1.47
N CYS A 21 -5.56 -7.15 2.04
CA CYS A 21 -5.74 -8.52 2.51
C CYS A 21 -6.84 -8.63 3.56
N ARG A 22 -6.87 -7.74 4.56
CA ARG A 22 -7.91 -7.76 5.60
C ARG A 22 -9.29 -7.50 5.04
N ASP A 23 -9.45 -6.58 4.11
CA ASP A 23 -10.73 -6.28 3.46
C ASP A 23 -11.23 -7.45 2.61
N LEU A 24 -10.34 -8.11 1.86
CA LEU A 24 -10.67 -9.33 1.12
C LEU A 24 -11.09 -10.46 2.06
N VAL A 25 -10.35 -10.67 3.15
CA VAL A 25 -10.69 -11.72 4.13
C VAL A 25 -12.02 -11.43 4.81
N LYS A 26 -12.31 -10.18 5.21
CA LYS A 26 -13.63 -9.78 5.76
C LYS A 26 -14.74 -10.09 4.77
N SER A 27 -14.55 -9.76 3.51
CA SER A 27 -15.53 -10.04 2.45
C SER A 27 -15.76 -11.56 2.28
N LEU A 28 -14.69 -12.35 2.30
CA LEU A 28 -14.79 -13.84 2.21
C LEU A 28 -15.49 -14.44 3.44
N ILE A 29 -15.25 -13.92 4.64
CA ILE A 29 -15.94 -14.32 5.87
C ILE A 29 -17.44 -14.01 5.73
N ASN A 30 -17.79 -12.80 5.31
CA ASN A 30 -19.19 -12.36 5.15
C ASN A 30 -19.95 -13.18 4.10
N MET A 31 -19.27 -13.69 3.07
CA MET A 31 -19.87 -14.58 2.09
C MET A 31 -20.32 -15.92 2.69
N ASP A 32 -19.72 -16.37 3.76
CA ASP A 32 -19.99 -17.65 4.46
C ASP A 32 -20.02 -18.90 3.56
N LYS A 33 -19.27 -18.90 2.46
CA LYS A 33 -19.25 -20.00 1.47
C LYS A 33 -18.12 -21.00 1.68
N TYR A 34 -17.08 -20.63 2.43
CA TYR A 34 -15.84 -21.38 2.55
C TYR A 34 -15.48 -21.68 4.00
N ILE A 35 -14.71 -22.74 4.21
CA ILE A 35 -13.89 -22.93 5.41
C ILE A 35 -12.57 -22.22 5.12
N ILE A 36 -12.33 -21.07 5.78
CA ILE A 36 -11.20 -20.22 5.49
C ILE A 36 -10.04 -20.54 6.43
N LYS A 37 -8.84 -20.68 5.88
CA LYS A 37 -7.57 -20.72 6.61
C LYS A 37 -6.65 -19.62 6.07
N ILE A 38 -5.93 -18.92 6.92
CA ILE A 38 -5.05 -17.81 6.54
C ILE A 38 -3.60 -18.19 6.82
N VAL A 39 -2.76 -18.03 5.80
CA VAL A 39 -1.29 -18.06 5.93
C VAL A 39 -0.78 -16.63 5.88
N ASP A 40 -0.33 -16.13 7.01
CA ASP A 40 0.14 -14.75 7.14
C ASP A 40 1.59 -14.63 6.66
N LEU A 41 1.82 -13.79 5.66
CA LEU A 41 3.13 -13.53 5.08
C LEU A 41 3.80 -12.32 5.76
N ARG A 42 5.12 -12.37 5.86
CA ARG A 42 5.91 -11.18 6.17
C ARG A 42 5.97 -10.26 4.95
N TRP A 43 5.85 -8.94 5.17
CA TRP A 43 5.90 -7.94 4.12
C TRP A 43 7.04 -6.95 4.38
N GLY A 44 8.20 -7.28 3.89
CA GLY A 44 9.42 -6.50 4.15
C GLY A 44 9.63 -6.24 5.64
N ASP A 45 9.94 -4.99 5.97
CA ASP A 45 10.14 -4.50 7.35
C ASP A 45 8.90 -3.81 7.94
N CYS A 46 7.74 -3.93 7.27
CA CYS A 46 6.51 -3.35 7.79
C CYS A 46 6.13 -3.94 9.15
N PRO A 47 5.65 -3.12 10.10
CA PRO A 47 5.15 -3.59 11.38
C PRO A 47 4.02 -4.62 11.21
N ARG A 48 3.95 -5.58 12.12
CA ARG A 48 2.94 -6.68 12.09
C ARG A 48 1.83 -6.48 13.13
N ASN A 49 1.39 -5.26 13.31
CA ASN A 49 0.33 -4.85 14.23
C ASN A 49 -0.93 -4.35 13.49
N GLY A 50 -1.11 -4.76 12.23
CA GLY A 50 -2.25 -4.35 11.40
C GLY A 50 -3.58 -4.98 11.79
N ILE A 51 -3.58 -6.15 12.49
CA ILE A 51 -4.80 -6.78 12.99
C ILE A 51 -5.13 -6.18 14.35
N LEU A 52 -6.21 -5.41 14.39
CA LEU A 52 -6.71 -4.79 15.61
C LEU A 52 -7.53 -5.78 16.44
N GLU A 53 -7.79 -5.45 17.71
CA GLU A 53 -8.63 -6.29 18.58
C GLU A 53 -10.02 -6.54 18.03
N LYS A 54 -10.60 -5.55 17.34
CA LYS A 54 -11.88 -5.67 16.62
C LYS A 54 -11.87 -6.71 15.50
N ASP A 55 -10.70 -7.13 15.03
CA ASP A 55 -10.51 -8.08 13.93
C ASP A 55 -10.14 -9.51 14.43
N ASN A 56 -10.54 -9.87 15.65
CA ASN A 56 -10.26 -11.18 16.24
C ASN A 56 -10.75 -12.37 15.39
N ASN A 57 -11.80 -12.18 14.59
CA ASN A 57 -12.28 -13.16 13.62
C ASN A 57 -11.20 -13.50 12.58
N ILE A 58 -10.44 -12.52 12.08
CA ILE A 58 -9.31 -12.75 11.16
C ILE A 58 -8.19 -13.49 11.88
N LYS A 59 -7.85 -13.05 13.10
CA LYS A 59 -6.76 -13.64 13.88
C LYS A 59 -6.99 -15.12 14.16
N SER A 60 -8.24 -15.51 14.44
CA SER A 60 -8.62 -16.91 14.72
C SER A 60 -8.47 -17.83 13.51
N LEU A 61 -8.43 -17.31 12.29
CA LEU A 61 -8.28 -18.07 11.04
C LEU A 61 -6.82 -18.26 10.63
N ILE A 62 -5.86 -17.58 11.29
CA ILE A 62 -4.44 -17.70 10.98
C ILE A 62 -3.92 -19.05 11.46
N VAL A 63 -3.32 -19.79 10.54
CA VAL A 63 -2.79 -21.13 10.78
C VAL A 63 -1.31 -21.22 10.42
N ASN A 64 -0.62 -22.18 11.01
CA ASN A 64 0.72 -22.53 10.54
C ASN A 64 0.63 -23.18 9.15
N PRO A 65 1.43 -22.75 8.15
CA PRO A 65 1.44 -23.37 6.81
C PRO A 65 1.59 -24.90 6.84
N GLN A 66 2.37 -25.44 7.77
CA GLN A 66 2.59 -26.87 7.93
C GLN A 66 1.34 -27.66 8.38
N SER A 67 0.31 -26.96 8.91
CA SER A 67 -0.96 -27.57 9.28
C SER A 67 -1.90 -27.79 8.10
N ILE A 68 -1.53 -27.31 6.91
CA ILE A 68 -2.29 -27.50 5.68
C ILE A 68 -1.84 -28.82 5.04
N THR A 69 -2.44 -29.91 5.48
CA THR A 69 -2.07 -31.27 5.06
C THR A 69 -2.80 -31.75 3.80
N GLN A 70 -3.87 -31.05 3.41
CA GLN A 70 -4.67 -31.39 2.23
C GLN A 70 -4.68 -30.24 1.25
N GLN A 71 -4.67 -30.55 -0.05
CA GLN A 71 -4.79 -29.56 -1.11
C GLN A 71 -6.11 -28.78 -0.98
N PRO A 72 -6.08 -27.45 -0.82
CA PRO A 72 -7.30 -26.65 -0.71
C PRO A 72 -8.08 -26.64 -2.05
N ASP A 73 -9.39 -26.51 -1.96
CA ASP A 73 -10.23 -26.37 -3.17
C ASP A 73 -9.95 -25.04 -3.88
N VAL A 74 -9.74 -23.97 -3.11
CA VAL A 74 -9.37 -22.64 -3.62
C VAL A 74 -8.15 -22.13 -2.86
N PHE A 75 -7.19 -21.62 -3.58
CA PHE A 75 -6.04 -20.92 -3.02
C PHE A 75 -5.99 -19.50 -3.56
N ILE A 76 -5.93 -18.52 -2.68
CA ILE A 76 -5.77 -17.11 -3.02
C ILE A 76 -4.42 -16.65 -2.46
N GLN A 77 -3.56 -16.13 -3.32
CA GLN A 77 -2.29 -15.53 -2.90
C GLN A 77 -2.25 -14.05 -3.25
N VAL A 78 -2.03 -13.21 -2.24
CA VAL A 78 -1.86 -11.75 -2.39
C VAL A 78 -0.39 -11.42 -2.20
N SER A 79 0.30 -11.11 -3.29
CA SER A 79 1.73 -10.79 -3.32
C SER A 79 2.14 -10.16 -4.65
N VAL A 80 3.44 -9.94 -4.85
CA VAL A 80 4.00 -9.63 -6.16
C VAL A 80 4.04 -10.89 -7.04
N PRO A 81 3.81 -10.78 -8.36
CA PRO A 81 3.56 -11.95 -9.23
C PRO A 81 4.68 -12.98 -9.26
N ASN A 82 5.95 -12.57 -9.18
CA ASN A 82 7.08 -13.50 -9.17
C ASN A 82 7.09 -14.45 -7.96
N GLU A 83 6.39 -14.11 -6.89
CA GLU A 83 6.24 -14.93 -5.67
C GLU A 83 5.05 -15.89 -5.72
N PHE A 84 4.20 -15.82 -6.74
CA PHE A 84 3.05 -16.71 -6.85
C PHE A 84 3.48 -18.17 -6.91
N ASN A 85 2.96 -18.97 -5.98
CA ASN A 85 3.27 -20.39 -5.85
C ASN A 85 1.98 -21.19 -5.58
N PRO A 86 1.32 -21.72 -6.63
CA PRO A 86 0.01 -22.36 -6.53
C PRO A 86 0.06 -23.66 -5.72
N ILE A 87 -0.88 -23.82 -4.79
CA ILE A 87 -1.02 -25.04 -3.97
C ILE A 87 -2.44 -25.61 -4.00
N GLY A 88 -3.40 -24.86 -4.53
CA GLY A 88 -4.80 -25.25 -4.56
C GLY A 88 -5.20 -26.05 -5.81
N LYS A 89 -6.42 -26.56 -5.80
CA LYS A 89 -7.04 -27.09 -7.02
C LYS A 89 -7.37 -25.96 -8.01
N TYR A 90 -7.76 -24.78 -7.48
CA TYR A 90 -7.96 -23.56 -8.22
C TYR A 90 -7.19 -22.43 -7.53
N ASN A 91 -6.36 -21.70 -8.27
CA ASN A 91 -5.41 -20.73 -7.73
C ASN A 91 -5.67 -19.35 -8.29
N ILE A 92 -5.84 -18.37 -7.42
CA ILE A 92 -6.09 -16.97 -7.75
C ILE A 92 -4.91 -16.14 -7.23
N GLY A 93 -4.26 -15.41 -8.12
CA GLY A 93 -3.25 -14.43 -7.76
C GLY A 93 -3.86 -13.04 -7.67
N ILE A 94 -3.59 -12.31 -6.60
CA ILE A 94 -4.02 -10.92 -6.43
C ILE A 94 -2.78 -10.07 -6.23
N THR A 95 -2.66 -8.98 -7.00
CA THR A 95 -1.53 -8.07 -6.92
C THR A 95 -1.98 -6.65 -7.19
N ALA A 96 -1.32 -5.67 -6.56
CA ALA A 96 -1.56 -4.24 -6.82
C ALA A 96 -1.21 -3.83 -8.27
N GLY A 97 -0.49 -4.67 -8.99
CA GLY A 97 -0.04 -4.35 -10.34
C GLY A 97 1.23 -3.50 -10.32
N ILE A 98 1.38 -2.69 -11.35
CA ILE A 98 2.57 -1.87 -11.57
C ILE A 98 2.17 -0.50 -12.12
N GLU A 99 2.97 0.52 -11.80
CA GLU A 99 2.73 1.90 -12.23
C GLU A 99 3.31 2.21 -13.62
N THR A 100 4.25 1.39 -14.11
CA THR A 100 4.89 1.52 -15.43
C THR A 100 4.10 0.84 -16.54
N ASP A 101 4.47 1.07 -17.79
CA ASP A 101 3.80 0.51 -18.97
C ASP A 101 4.24 -0.92 -19.30
N VAL A 102 5.29 -1.41 -18.65
CA VAL A 102 5.86 -2.75 -18.86
C VAL A 102 6.24 -3.33 -17.48
N CYS A 103 5.94 -4.59 -17.25
CA CYS A 103 6.39 -5.32 -16.06
C CYS A 103 7.58 -6.24 -16.35
N ALA A 104 8.26 -6.72 -15.32
CA ALA A 104 9.39 -7.64 -15.47
C ALA A 104 8.94 -9.02 -16.03
N ALA A 105 9.80 -9.67 -16.82
CA ALA A 105 9.50 -11.00 -17.38
C ALA A 105 9.16 -12.05 -16.32
N GLY A 106 9.87 -12.05 -15.18
CA GLY A 106 9.58 -12.93 -14.05
C GLY A 106 8.16 -12.72 -13.44
N TRP A 107 7.58 -11.54 -13.60
CA TRP A 107 6.19 -11.31 -13.21
C TRP A 107 5.24 -12.04 -14.14
N ILE A 108 5.45 -11.96 -15.47
CA ILE A 108 4.64 -12.68 -16.45
C ILE A 108 4.69 -14.19 -16.21
N GLU A 109 5.88 -14.73 -15.91
CA GLU A 109 6.02 -16.15 -15.56
C GLU A 109 5.24 -16.49 -14.28
N GLY A 110 5.25 -15.59 -13.30
CA GLY A 110 4.46 -15.72 -12.06
C GLY A 110 2.96 -15.72 -12.29
N LEU A 111 2.45 -14.78 -13.08
CA LEU A 111 1.04 -14.71 -13.46
C LEU A 111 0.59 -16.02 -14.09
N ASN A 112 1.39 -16.59 -14.99
CA ASN A 112 1.07 -17.83 -15.72
C ASN A 112 1.04 -19.10 -14.85
N ARG A 113 1.45 -19.01 -13.59
CA ARG A 113 1.29 -20.13 -12.63
C ARG A 113 -0.11 -20.25 -12.03
N MET A 114 -0.90 -19.19 -12.13
CA MET A 114 -2.25 -19.13 -11.55
C MET A 114 -3.34 -19.41 -12.60
N GLN A 115 -4.56 -19.69 -12.16
CA GLN A 115 -5.72 -19.86 -13.05
C GLN A 115 -6.49 -18.56 -13.28
N LEU A 116 -6.37 -17.60 -12.35
CA LEU A 116 -6.99 -16.29 -12.45
C LEU A 116 -6.09 -15.27 -11.77
N ILE A 117 -5.97 -14.10 -12.36
CA ILE A 117 -5.29 -12.93 -11.77
C ILE A 117 -6.32 -11.84 -11.54
N LEU A 118 -6.27 -11.23 -10.36
CA LEU A 118 -7.06 -10.05 -10.02
C LEU A 118 -6.13 -8.87 -9.77
N VAL A 119 -6.48 -7.73 -10.38
CA VAL A 119 -5.74 -6.47 -10.30
C VAL A 119 -6.67 -5.31 -9.99
N PRO A 120 -6.21 -4.21 -9.37
CA PRO A 120 -7.09 -3.14 -8.92
C PRO A 120 -7.53 -2.19 -10.05
N SER A 121 -6.94 -2.26 -11.24
CA SER A 121 -7.20 -1.26 -12.27
C SER A 121 -7.10 -1.82 -13.70
N ASN A 122 -7.79 -1.15 -14.63
CA ASN A 122 -7.64 -1.41 -16.05
C ASN A 122 -6.22 -1.12 -16.58
N HIS A 123 -5.48 -0.21 -15.93
CA HIS A 123 -4.08 0.02 -16.25
C HIS A 123 -3.24 -1.23 -15.99
N ALA A 124 -3.30 -1.78 -14.78
CA ALA A 124 -2.56 -2.99 -14.41
C ALA A 124 -2.93 -4.19 -15.28
N LYS A 125 -4.24 -4.39 -15.57
CA LYS A 125 -4.72 -5.42 -16.50
C LYS A 125 -4.05 -5.27 -17.87
N ARG A 126 -4.14 -4.08 -18.46
CA ARG A 126 -3.56 -3.79 -19.78
C ARG A 126 -2.04 -4.01 -19.80
N VAL A 127 -1.31 -3.56 -18.78
CA VAL A 127 0.14 -3.76 -18.70
C VAL A 127 0.49 -5.25 -18.70
N PHE A 128 -0.19 -6.08 -17.92
CA PHE A 128 0.06 -7.51 -17.91
C PHE A 128 -0.30 -8.22 -19.21
N GLU A 129 -1.40 -7.82 -19.86
CA GLU A 129 -1.84 -8.41 -21.12
C GLU A 129 -0.96 -7.97 -22.31
N SER A 130 -0.41 -6.74 -22.29
CA SER A 130 0.39 -6.19 -23.38
C SER A 130 1.88 -6.46 -23.24
N THR A 131 2.38 -6.78 -22.06
CA THR A 131 3.82 -7.03 -21.86
C THR A 131 4.22 -8.36 -22.50
N VAL A 132 5.22 -8.28 -23.39
CA VAL A 132 5.76 -9.43 -24.12
C VAL A 132 7.28 -9.36 -24.12
N PHE A 133 7.93 -10.49 -23.85
CA PHE A 133 9.37 -10.65 -23.91
C PHE A 133 9.76 -11.80 -24.83
N ASP A 134 10.88 -11.65 -25.51
CA ASP A 134 11.51 -12.76 -26.20
C ASP A 134 12.44 -13.51 -25.23
N LYS A 135 12.20 -14.80 -25.07
CA LYS A 135 13.15 -15.69 -24.40
C LYS A 135 14.19 -16.12 -25.42
N VAL A 136 15.45 -15.80 -25.16
CA VAL A 136 16.57 -16.14 -26.02
C VAL A 136 17.43 -17.21 -25.39
N ASP A 137 18.01 -18.06 -26.20
CA ASP A 137 19.06 -18.99 -25.78
C ASP A 137 20.33 -18.19 -25.49
N GLU A 138 20.91 -18.34 -24.30
CA GLU A 138 22.07 -17.55 -23.87
C GLU A 138 23.31 -17.77 -24.74
N ARG A 139 23.47 -18.98 -25.30
CA ARG A 139 24.63 -19.38 -26.11
C ARG A 139 24.48 -18.95 -27.56
N THR A 140 23.29 -19.15 -28.15
CA THR A 140 23.07 -18.92 -29.57
C THR A 140 22.49 -17.55 -29.88
N GLN A 141 22.00 -16.84 -28.84
CA GLN A 141 21.25 -15.57 -28.96
C GLN A 141 20.00 -15.67 -29.86
N GLN A 142 19.54 -16.88 -30.13
CA GLN A 142 18.34 -17.10 -30.92
C GLN A 142 17.09 -17.09 -30.03
N LYS A 143 16.02 -16.52 -30.55
CA LYS A 143 14.70 -16.56 -29.91
C LYS A 143 14.18 -17.99 -29.86
N ILE A 144 13.92 -18.48 -28.63
CA ILE A 144 13.39 -19.84 -28.39
C ILE A 144 11.92 -19.86 -28.01
N ALA A 145 11.42 -18.76 -27.44
CA ALA A 145 10.02 -18.63 -27.03
C ALA A 145 9.62 -17.15 -26.88
N GLU A 146 8.33 -16.95 -26.75
CA GLU A 146 7.76 -15.66 -26.35
C GLU A 146 7.10 -15.81 -24.98
N VAL A 147 7.43 -14.90 -24.07
CA VAL A 147 6.89 -14.84 -22.71
C VAL A 147 5.82 -13.76 -22.67
N ARG A 148 4.56 -14.17 -22.55
CA ARG A 148 3.38 -13.30 -22.41
C ARG A 148 2.43 -13.85 -21.36
N CYS A 149 1.56 -13.01 -20.85
CA CYS A 149 0.50 -13.43 -19.96
C CYS A 149 -0.53 -14.28 -20.73
N LYS A 150 -0.75 -15.51 -20.24
CA LYS A 150 -1.74 -16.46 -20.78
C LYS A 150 -2.91 -16.68 -19.83
N THR A 151 -2.72 -16.28 -18.56
CA THR A 151 -3.73 -16.40 -17.52
C THR A 151 -4.73 -15.25 -17.66
N PRO A 152 -6.04 -15.52 -17.51
CA PRO A 152 -7.06 -14.47 -17.47
C PRO A 152 -6.73 -13.44 -16.39
N VAL A 153 -6.77 -12.15 -16.74
CA VAL A 153 -6.59 -11.04 -15.83
C VAL A 153 -7.90 -10.27 -15.73
N GLU A 154 -8.43 -10.13 -14.52
CA GLU A 154 -9.66 -9.40 -14.28
C GLU A 154 -9.45 -8.25 -13.29
N VAL A 155 -10.26 -7.22 -13.45
CA VAL A 155 -10.21 -6.06 -12.54
C VAL A 155 -11.11 -6.33 -11.34
N LEU A 156 -10.50 -6.35 -10.16
CA LEU A 156 -11.18 -6.25 -8.88
C LEU A 156 -10.74 -4.94 -8.23
N PHE A 157 -11.53 -3.90 -8.36
CA PHE A 157 -11.24 -2.60 -7.78
C PHE A 157 -11.15 -2.71 -6.24
N GLU A 158 -10.19 -2.04 -5.64
CA GLU A 158 -10.05 -2.02 -4.18
C GLU A 158 -11.22 -1.25 -3.56
N GLY A 159 -11.93 -1.91 -2.64
CA GLY A 159 -13.02 -1.30 -1.89
C GLY A 159 -12.53 -0.40 -0.76
N LEU A 160 -13.45 0.36 -0.20
CA LEU A 160 -13.23 1.21 0.96
C LEU A 160 -14.27 0.90 2.03
N ASN A 161 -13.86 0.79 3.29
CA ASN A 161 -14.80 0.66 4.38
C ASN A 161 -15.47 2.02 4.68
N LEU A 162 -16.70 2.19 4.20
CA LEU A 162 -17.47 3.43 4.36
C LEU A 162 -17.99 3.67 5.79
N GLU A 163 -17.95 2.68 6.67
CA GLU A 163 -18.26 2.88 8.09
C GLU A 163 -17.14 3.65 8.79
N VAL A 164 -15.89 3.49 8.32
CA VAL A 164 -14.72 4.19 8.83
C VAL A 164 -14.41 5.44 8.01
N PHE A 165 -14.29 5.28 6.69
CA PHE A 165 -13.94 6.38 5.79
C PHE A 165 -15.20 7.07 5.26
N ASN A 166 -15.69 8.01 6.03
CA ASN A 166 -16.91 8.76 5.74
C ASN A 166 -16.76 10.24 6.12
N LYS A 167 -17.77 11.04 5.80
CA LYS A 167 -17.84 12.45 6.18
C LYS A 167 -18.39 12.59 7.60
N THR A 168 -17.62 12.21 8.60
CA THR A 168 -17.97 12.46 9.99
C THR A 168 -17.81 13.95 10.36
N THR A 169 -18.61 14.43 11.30
CA THR A 169 -18.44 15.75 11.93
C THR A 169 -17.70 15.66 13.26
N ASP A 170 -17.64 14.46 13.84
CA ASP A 170 -17.03 14.22 15.12
C ASP A 170 -15.54 13.96 14.94
N ILE A 171 -14.72 14.90 15.37
CA ILE A 171 -13.27 14.81 15.36
C ILE A 171 -12.81 14.67 16.79
N GLU A 172 -12.03 13.63 17.06
CA GLU A 172 -11.48 13.39 18.39
C GLU A 172 -10.58 14.55 18.81
N HIS A 173 -10.61 14.88 20.10
CA HIS A 173 -9.82 15.98 20.67
C HIS A 173 -8.31 15.82 20.40
N THR A 174 -7.80 14.61 20.42
CA THR A 174 -6.39 14.31 20.13
C THR A 174 -5.97 14.69 18.71
N VAL A 175 -6.82 14.38 17.71
CA VAL A 175 -6.58 14.76 16.31
C VAL A 175 -6.70 16.28 16.15
N GLU A 176 -7.69 16.88 16.80
CA GLU A 176 -7.88 18.32 16.75
C GLU A 176 -6.70 19.08 17.36
N GLU A 177 -6.21 18.64 18.50
CA GLU A 177 -5.04 19.22 19.17
C GLU A 177 -3.77 19.09 18.30
N GLN A 178 -3.48 17.91 17.75
CA GLN A 178 -2.35 17.69 16.85
C GLN A 178 -2.41 18.58 15.60
N MET A 179 -3.59 18.79 15.05
CA MET A 179 -3.79 19.60 13.86
C MET A 179 -3.87 21.12 14.16
N SER A 180 -4.03 21.51 15.42
CA SER A 180 -4.14 22.92 15.83
C SER A 180 -2.90 23.75 15.53
N VAL A 181 -1.75 23.11 15.38
CA VAL A 181 -0.48 23.77 15.02
C VAL A 181 -0.42 24.26 13.58
N VAL A 182 -1.27 23.72 12.72
CA VAL A 182 -1.37 24.11 11.30
C VAL A 182 -2.22 25.36 11.20
N LYS A 183 -1.60 26.47 10.76
CA LYS A 183 -2.23 27.80 10.71
C LYS A 183 -2.60 28.26 9.30
N GLU A 184 -2.12 27.54 8.29
CA GLU A 184 -2.36 27.87 6.90
C GLU A 184 -3.80 27.57 6.50
N LYS A 185 -4.35 28.40 5.63
CA LYS A 185 -5.70 28.26 5.09
C LYS A 185 -5.85 27.09 4.13
N PHE A 186 -4.75 26.66 3.52
CA PHE A 186 -4.71 25.54 2.60
C PHE A 186 -3.51 24.65 2.87
N CYS A 187 -3.73 23.34 2.86
CA CYS A 187 -2.70 22.34 3.08
C CYS A 187 -2.78 21.24 2.04
N PHE A 188 -1.60 20.81 1.59
CA PHE A 188 -1.45 19.53 0.91
C PHE A 188 -1.22 18.43 1.95
N LEU A 189 -1.84 17.27 1.74
CA LEU A 189 -1.61 16.08 2.56
C LEU A 189 -0.76 15.08 1.78
N TYR A 190 0.32 14.63 2.39
CA TYR A 190 1.11 13.49 1.94
C TYR A 190 0.96 12.34 2.94
N CYS A 191 0.60 11.15 2.47
CA CYS A 191 0.55 9.92 3.27
C CYS A 191 1.44 8.84 2.64
N GLY A 192 2.40 8.33 3.41
CA GLY A 192 3.25 7.25 2.92
C GLY A 192 4.54 7.07 3.70
N HIS A 193 5.24 5.96 3.46
CA HIS A 193 6.56 5.73 4.03
C HIS A 193 7.64 6.51 3.28
N TRP A 194 8.64 6.97 4.03
CA TRP A 194 9.86 7.55 3.49
C TRP A 194 11.03 6.63 3.81
N LEU A 195 11.24 5.62 2.95
CA LEU A 195 12.21 4.55 3.19
C LEU A 195 13.64 4.95 2.84
N ASN A 196 13.81 5.79 1.80
CA ASN A 196 15.12 6.25 1.35
C ASN A 196 15.13 7.78 1.27
N GLY A 197 16.05 8.41 2.00
CA GLY A 197 16.17 9.88 2.03
C GLY A 197 16.83 10.50 0.79
N ALA A 198 17.30 9.71 -0.18
CA ALA A 198 17.88 10.21 -1.42
C ALA A 198 16.78 10.63 -2.42
N LEU A 199 17.01 11.77 -3.11
CA LEU A 199 16.09 12.27 -4.14
C LEU A 199 16.09 11.33 -5.34
N GLY A 200 14.89 10.98 -5.84
CA GLY A 200 14.73 10.15 -7.03
C GLY A 200 15.00 8.65 -6.84
N HIS A 201 15.20 8.20 -5.60
CA HIS A 201 15.51 6.80 -5.28
C HIS A 201 14.50 6.13 -4.33
N ASP A 202 13.50 6.85 -3.89
CA ASP A 202 12.40 6.31 -3.11
C ASP A 202 11.18 6.08 -4.00
N ARG A 203 10.52 4.93 -3.89
CA ARG A 203 9.34 4.58 -4.70
C ARG A 203 8.25 5.68 -4.69
N LYS A 204 8.02 6.31 -3.54
CA LYS A 204 7.06 7.43 -3.39
C LYS A 204 7.71 8.80 -3.59
N ASP A 205 9.00 8.84 -3.76
CA ASP A 205 9.84 10.03 -3.97
C ASP A 205 9.50 11.19 -3.03
N THR A 206 9.41 10.85 -1.73
CA THR A 206 9.05 11.80 -0.67
C THR A 206 9.96 13.02 -0.65
N GLY A 207 11.26 12.80 -0.87
CA GLY A 207 12.25 13.88 -0.94
C GLY A 207 11.97 14.83 -2.10
N MET A 208 11.62 14.33 -3.28
CA MET A 208 11.27 15.12 -4.45
C MET A 208 9.94 15.86 -4.24
N THR A 209 8.95 15.21 -3.60
CA THR A 209 7.69 15.87 -3.22
C THR A 209 7.95 17.11 -2.36
N ILE A 210 8.80 16.99 -1.33
CA ILE A 210 9.18 18.13 -0.49
C ILE A 210 9.90 19.21 -1.31
N LYS A 211 10.86 18.82 -2.14
CA LYS A 211 11.62 19.74 -3.00
C LYS A 211 10.68 20.51 -3.90
N THR A 212 9.84 19.81 -4.65
CA THR A 212 8.88 20.41 -5.60
C THR A 212 7.92 21.35 -4.88
N PHE A 213 7.39 20.93 -3.71
CA PHE A 213 6.53 21.79 -2.89
C PHE A 213 7.22 23.09 -2.49
N ILE A 214 8.46 23.04 -2.00
CA ILE A 214 9.22 24.23 -1.63
C ILE A 214 9.47 25.12 -2.86
N GLU A 215 9.92 24.56 -3.96
CA GLU A 215 10.23 25.31 -5.18
C GLU A 215 9.01 26.03 -5.75
N THR A 216 7.85 25.37 -5.70
CA THR A 216 6.59 25.93 -6.19
C THR A 216 6.11 27.10 -5.32
N PHE A 217 6.18 26.98 -4.00
CA PHE A 217 5.49 27.90 -3.10
C PHE A 217 6.39 28.86 -2.31
N LYS A 218 7.72 28.75 -2.38
CA LYS A 218 8.65 29.63 -1.64
C LYS A 218 8.48 31.12 -1.92
N ASN A 219 8.02 31.49 -3.11
CA ASN A 219 7.85 32.87 -3.53
C ASN A 219 6.42 33.41 -3.28
N ASN A 220 5.50 32.57 -2.84
CA ASN A 220 4.14 33.04 -2.52
C ASN A 220 4.16 33.95 -1.28
N PRO A 221 3.26 34.96 -1.23
CA PRO A 221 3.06 35.74 -0.01
C PRO A 221 2.73 34.83 1.18
N THR A 222 3.23 35.16 2.37
CA THR A 222 3.01 34.34 3.57
C THR A 222 1.51 34.13 3.88
N SER A 223 0.67 35.11 3.56
CA SER A 223 -0.79 35.05 3.78
C SER A 223 -1.54 34.06 2.90
N THR A 224 -0.96 33.67 1.76
CA THR A 224 -1.56 32.75 0.78
C THR A 224 -0.72 31.48 0.56
N ARG A 225 0.39 31.37 1.28
CA ARG A 225 1.32 30.25 1.14
C ARG A 225 0.71 29.01 1.78
N PRO A 226 0.59 27.88 1.03
CA PRO A 226 0.09 26.63 1.60
C PRO A 226 1.12 25.98 2.52
N ALA A 227 0.66 25.04 3.36
CA ALA A 227 1.52 24.10 4.06
C ALA A 227 1.48 22.70 3.44
N LEU A 228 2.51 21.90 3.74
CA LEU A 228 2.52 20.46 3.48
C LEU A 228 2.42 19.74 4.81
N VAL A 229 1.36 18.97 5.00
CA VAL A 229 1.20 18.06 6.14
C VAL A 229 1.63 16.66 5.68
N MET A 230 2.60 16.10 6.37
CA MET A 230 3.18 14.81 6.01
C MET A 230 2.88 13.78 7.09
N LYS A 231 2.00 12.83 6.81
CA LYS A 231 1.83 11.60 7.59
C LYS A 231 2.82 10.58 7.06
N THR A 232 3.98 10.51 7.69
CA THR A 232 5.08 9.67 7.22
C THR A 232 5.92 9.09 8.36
N SER A 233 6.49 7.93 8.09
CA SER A 233 7.53 7.25 8.87
C SER A 233 8.47 6.55 7.91
N SER A 234 9.64 6.07 8.37
CA SER A 234 10.41 5.13 7.57
C SER A 234 9.86 3.69 7.74
N ALA A 235 10.42 2.92 8.64
CA ALA A 235 9.92 1.56 8.90
C ALA A 235 9.27 1.43 10.27
N THR A 236 9.43 2.43 11.16
CA THR A 236 8.96 2.37 12.54
C THR A 236 8.32 3.68 12.97
N PHE A 237 7.75 3.70 14.17
CA PHE A 237 7.23 4.91 14.81
C PHE A 237 8.07 5.34 16.02
N SER A 238 9.36 4.97 16.04
CA SER A 238 10.27 5.31 17.11
C SER A 238 10.65 6.80 17.12
N VAL A 239 11.13 7.28 18.27
CA VAL A 239 11.66 8.65 18.38
C VAL A 239 12.83 8.88 17.42
N THR A 240 13.71 7.89 17.28
CA THR A 240 14.85 7.96 16.36
C THR A 240 14.41 8.10 14.91
N ASP A 241 13.38 7.35 14.50
CA ASP A 241 12.79 7.47 13.16
C ASP A 241 12.23 8.87 12.91
N ARG A 242 11.47 9.39 13.88
CA ARG A 242 10.93 10.75 13.82
C ARG A 242 12.04 11.81 13.67
N GLU A 243 13.11 11.71 14.47
CA GLU A 243 14.25 12.64 14.39
C GLU A 243 14.97 12.55 13.04
N MET A 244 15.15 11.36 12.50
CA MET A 244 15.74 11.15 11.18
C MET A 244 14.92 11.86 10.09
N ILE A 245 13.61 11.69 10.08
CA ILE A 245 12.71 12.35 9.12
C ILE A 245 12.78 13.88 9.29
N LEU A 246 12.71 14.39 10.51
CA LEU A 246 12.83 15.83 10.77
C LEU A 246 14.17 16.39 10.28
N ASN A 247 15.26 15.65 10.46
CA ASN A 247 16.58 16.06 9.97
C ASN A 247 16.65 16.06 8.44
N ASN A 248 16.00 15.09 7.77
CA ASN A 248 15.89 15.07 6.31
C ASN A 248 15.11 16.28 5.80
N ILE A 249 13.97 16.61 6.42
CA ILE A 249 13.19 17.82 6.08
C ILE A 249 14.04 19.09 6.28
N LYS A 250 14.72 19.21 7.42
CA LYS A 250 15.60 20.36 7.71
C LYS A 250 16.71 20.49 6.68
N ARG A 251 17.35 19.39 6.29
CA ARG A 251 18.41 19.36 5.28
C ARG A 251 17.92 19.86 3.92
N LEU A 252 16.73 19.43 3.49
CA LEU A 252 16.13 19.92 2.25
C LEU A 252 15.77 21.40 2.34
N LYS A 253 15.12 21.84 3.42
CA LYS A 253 14.79 23.28 3.61
C LYS A 253 16.01 24.18 3.64
N LYS A 254 17.13 23.72 4.20
CA LYS A 254 18.38 24.50 4.27
C LYS A 254 18.90 24.95 2.89
N GLN A 255 18.63 24.16 1.84
CA GLN A 255 19.07 24.49 0.48
C GLN A 255 18.32 25.70 -0.11
N TYR A 256 17.15 26.05 0.43
CA TYR A 256 16.27 27.11 -0.07
C TYR A 256 16.23 28.36 0.81
N GLY A 257 16.99 28.38 1.90
CA GLY A 257 17.10 29.54 2.81
C GLY A 257 15.88 29.64 3.74
N LYS A 258 15.67 30.88 4.26
CA LYS A 258 14.67 31.14 5.32
C LYS A 258 13.22 31.23 4.81
N ASN A 259 13.01 31.45 3.52
CA ASN A 259 11.68 31.70 2.95
C ASN A 259 10.97 30.43 2.44
N CYS A 260 11.03 29.34 3.21
CA CYS A 260 10.37 28.09 2.86
C CYS A 260 8.93 28.07 3.39
N PRO A 261 8.00 27.43 2.66
CA PRO A 261 6.66 27.12 3.18
C PRO A 261 6.78 26.16 4.39
N ASN A 262 5.73 26.14 5.21
CA ASN A 262 5.69 25.25 6.36
C ASN A 262 5.47 23.80 5.93
N ILE A 263 6.18 22.90 6.60
CA ILE A 263 6.05 21.45 6.46
C ILE A 263 5.87 20.90 7.85
N TYR A 264 4.75 20.26 8.07
CA TYR A 264 4.36 19.64 9.34
C TYR A 264 4.51 18.13 9.25
N LEU A 265 5.09 17.52 10.25
CA LEU A 265 5.25 16.08 10.35
C LEU A 265 4.26 15.51 11.36
N LEU A 266 3.38 14.64 10.89
CA LEU A 266 2.58 13.74 11.70
C LEU A 266 3.25 12.36 11.72
N HIS A 267 3.93 12.06 12.82
CA HIS A 267 4.66 10.82 13.00
C HIS A 267 4.03 10.02 14.12
N GLY A 268 3.61 8.80 13.83
CA GLY A 268 2.95 7.92 14.78
C GLY A 268 2.11 6.86 14.07
N ASP A 269 1.66 5.87 14.81
CA ASP A 269 0.69 4.89 14.35
C ASP A 269 -0.71 5.45 14.61
N LEU A 270 -1.41 5.82 13.54
CA LEU A 270 -2.79 6.31 13.61
C LEU A 270 -3.74 5.17 13.26
N THR A 271 -4.85 5.11 13.96
CA THR A 271 -5.97 4.23 13.59
C THR A 271 -6.61 4.70 12.28
N ASP A 272 -7.44 3.85 11.66
CA ASP A 272 -8.16 4.21 10.44
C ASP A 272 -9.11 5.37 10.69
N ASP A 273 -9.75 5.42 11.88
CA ASP A 273 -10.63 6.51 12.29
C ASP A 273 -9.87 7.83 12.43
N GLU A 274 -8.69 7.82 13.09
CA GLU A 274 -7.82 9.01 13.18
C GLU A 274 -7.32 9.47 11.81
N MET A 275 -7.00 8.53 10.90
CA MET A 275 -6.61 8.84 9.53
C MET A 275 -7.73 9.54 8.76
N ASN A 276 -8.98 9.05 8.89
CA ASN A 276 -10.15 9.68 8.29
C ASN A 276 -10.38 11.09 8.85
N GLN A 277 -10.36 11.23 10.18
CA GLN A 277 -10.56 12.51 10.87
C GLN A 277 -9.48 13.54 10.51
N MET A 278 -8.21 13.13 10.42
CA MET A 278 -7.11 13.96 9.96
C MET A 278 -7.34 14.48 8.54
N ALA A 279 -7.72 13.61 7.62
CA ALA A 279 -8.00 14.00 6.23
C ALA A 279 -9.17 14.99 6.14
N LEU A 280 -10.23 14.79 6.93
CA LEU A 280 -11.37 15.68 7.01
C LEU A 280 -11.00 17.04 7.62
N LYS A 281 -10.14 17.06 8.65
CA LYS A 281 -9.70 18.32 9.27
C LYS A 281 -8.90 19.16 8.29
N ILE A 282 -8.00 18.55 7.50
CA ILE A 282 -7.24 19.24 6.45
C ILE A 282 -8.21 19.85 5.41
N ASN A 283 -9.23 19.12 4.99
CA ASN A 283 -10.22 19.62 4.03
C ASN A 283 -11.14 20.74 4.57
N LYS A 284 -11.25 20.88 5.90
CA LYS A 284 -12.07 21.89 6.57
C LYS A 284 -11.27 23.12 7.00
N LEU A 285 -9.96 23.16 6.75
CA LEU A 285 -9.20 24.38 6.96
C LEU A 285 -9.81 25.46 6.05
N PRO A 286 -10.18 26.64 6.58
CA PRO A 286 -10.86 27.65 5.80
C PRO A 286 -9.99 28.11 4.63
N PRO A 287 -10.58 28.38 3.47
CA PRO A 287 -9.87 28.80 2.27
C PRO A 287 -9.15 30.14 2.44
#